data_81336c0ba4818e592189a550b3c3588b
#
_entry.id   81336c0ba4818e592189a550b3c3588b
#
_cell.length_a   1.000
_cell.length_b   1.000
_cell.length_c   1.000
_cell.angle_alpha   90.00
_cell.angle_beta   90.00
_cell.angle_gamma   90.00
#
_symmetry.space_group_name_H-M   'P 1'
#
loop_
_entity.id
_entity.type
_entity.pdbx_description
1 polymer ?
#
loop_
_entity_poly.entity_id
_entity_poly.type
_entity_poly.pdbx_seq_one_letter_code
_entity_poly.pdbx_strand_id
1 'polypeptide(L)'
;MRIQKLSQDTKKNLLEDLLKRSPNNYCKYEQSVKEILEQVKENKDNAVFSFTKIFDKADINADNIRVTKEEIEEAYAQVDDSLLQIIRKALHNIKIYHEKQRVTSWFDARPDGTILGQKITALQRVGVYVPGGKAAYPSSVLMNIVPAKVAGVDEVIMVTPPGKDGKVTPTTLVAANEAGADAIYKVGGAQAIAALAYGTESIPKVDKIVGPGNIYVALAKKAVYGHVSIDAIAGPSEILVIADETANPRYVAADLLSQAEHDELASAILVTTSQELAEKVSEEVDQFLRELPRSEIMQKSLDNYGYILVADTMEDVIDIANDIASEHLEIQTKNPFDVMTKIRNAGAIFIGEYSSEPLGDYFAGPNHVLPTNGTAKFFSPLSVDDFIKKSSIISYSREALEGVHFDIEAFAQAEHLTAHANSVKVRFE
;
A
#
# COMPACT_ATOMS: atom_id res chain seq x y z
N MET A 1 -18.87 5.32 21.80
CA MET A 1 -17.37 5.32 21.78
C MET A 1 -16.77 5.88 23.07
N ARG A 2 -15.47 5.63 23.37
CA ARG A 2 -14.81 6.15 24.58
C ARG A 2 -14.38 7.61 24.38
N ILE A 3 -15.04 8.54 25.08
CA ILE A 3 -14.63 9.96 25.07
C ILE A 3 -13.64 10.19 26.21
N GLN A 4 -12.48 10.74 25.89
CA GLN A 4 -11.40 10.98 26.85
C GLN A 4 -10.77 12.36 26.60
N LYS A 5 -10.37 13.05 27.68
CA LYS A 5 -9.54 14.24 27.54
C LYS A 5 -8.13 13.82 27.08
N LEU A 6 -7.60 14.53 26.08
CA LEU A 6 -6.21 14.34 25.65
C LEU A 6 -5.25 14.77 26.77
N SER A 7 -4.39 13.86 27.18
CA SER A 7 -3.34 14.06 28.16
C SER A 7 -2.12 13.23 27.75
N GLN A 8 -0.98 13.41 28.40
CA GLN A 8 0.19 12.58 28.14
C GLN A 8 -0.07 11.10 28.38
N ASP A 9 -0.84 10.77 29.40
CA ASP A 9 -1.19 9.37 29.74
C ASP A 9 -2.15 8.76 28.70
N THR A 10 -3.20 9.50 28.31
CA THR A 10 -4.14 8.99 27.27
C THR A 10 -3.44 8.85 25.92
N LYS A 11 -2.56 9.78 25.56
CA LYS A 11 -1.71 9.70 24.36
C LYS A 11 -0.82 8.45 24.38
N LYS A 12 -0.11 8.22 25.49
CA LYS A 12 0.75 7.05 25.66
C LYS A 12 -0.03 5.74 25.52
N ASN A 13 -1.14 5.63 26.23
CA ASN A 13 -1.98 4.43 26.21
C ASN A 13 -2.53 4.16 24.80
N LEU A 14 -3.00 5.19 24.10
CA LEU A 14 -3.47 5.07 22.72
C LEU A 14 -2.36 4.54 21.79
N LEU A 15 -1.17 5.15 21.83
CA LEU A 15 -0.06 4.73 20.96
C LEU A 15 0.38 3.30 21.26
N GLU A 16 0.41 2.90 22.56
CA GLU A 16 0.69 1.51 22.95
C GLU A 16 -0.39 0.53 22.44
N ASP A 17 -1.67 0.91 22.50
CA ASP A 17 -2.78 0.07 21.99
C ASP A 17 -2.68 -0.08 20.46
N LEU A 18 -2.39 0.99 19.73
CA LEU A 18 -2.21 0.93 18.28
C LEU A 18 -1.04 0.02 17.89
N LEU A 19 0.06 0.04 18.62
CA LEU A 19 1.23 -0.81 18.37
C LEU A 19 0.92 -2.31 18.56
N LYS A 20 -0.04 -2.68 19.41
CA LYS A 20 -0.45 -4.09 19.59
C LYS A 20 -1.00 -4.72 18.32
N ARG A 21 -1.52 -3.90 17.40
CA ARG A 21 -2.08 -4.31 16.10
C ARG A 21 -1.00 -4.59 15.04
N SER A 22 0.26 -4.28 15.33
CA SER A 22 1.36 -4.42 14.37
C SER A 22 1.57 -5.88 13.95
N PRO A 23 1.72 -6.17 12.66
CA PRO A 23 2.09 -7.50 12.15
C PRO A 23 3.36 -8.07 12.77
N ASN A 24 4.22 -7.25 13.37
CA ASN A 24 5.42 -7.69 14.07
C ASN A 24 5.15 -8.51 15.35
N ASN A 25 3.91 -8.49 15.85
CA ASN A 25 3.50 -9.23 17.05
C ASN A 25 2.89 -10.62 16.75
N TYR A 26 2.90 -11.07 15.49
CA TYR A 26 2.25 -12.32 15.06
C TYR A 26 3.21 -13.51 14.92
N CYS A 27 4.17 -13.66 15.83
CA CYS A 27 5.16 -14.75 15.83
C CYS A 27 4.56 -16.16 15.67
N LYS A 28 3.33 -16.38 16.15
CA LYS A 28 2.66 -17.69 16.03
C LYS A 28 2.37 -18.13 14.59
N TYR A 29 2.30 -17.17 13.63
CA TYR A 29 2.06 -17.47 12.22
C TYR A 29 3.36 -17.56 11.40
N GLU A 30 4.46 -17.01 11.91
CA GLU A 30 5.74 -16.93 11.17
C GLU A 30 6.27 -18.31 10.80
N GLN A 31 6.16 -19.29 11.70
CA GLN A 31 6.64 -20.64 11.44
C GLN A 31 5.87 -21.31 10.29
N SER A 32 4.54 -21.22 10.29
CA SER A 32 3.71 -21.78 9.21
C SER A 32 3.99 -21.09 7.86
N VAL A 33 4.18 -19.76 7.87
CA VAL A 33 4.54 -19.02 6.65
C VAL A 33 5.90 -19.47 6.14
N LYS A 34 6.90 -19.61 7.01
CA LYS A 34 8.23 -20.08 6.63
C LYS A 34 8.19 -21.46 5.99
N GLU A 35 7.44 -22.40 6.56
CA GLU A 35 7.25 -23.74 6.00
C GLU A 35 6.63 -23.70 4.59
N ILE A 36 5.60 -22.85 4.39
CA ILE A 36 4.97 -22.67 3.07
C ILE A 36 6.00 -22.12 2.06
N LEU A 37 6.77 -21.10 2.45
CA LEU A 37 7.77 -20.49 1.57
C LEU A 37 8.85 -21.50 1.16
N GLU A 38 9.37 -22.29 2.12
CA GLU A 38 10.37 -23.33 1.86
C GLU A 38 9.82 -24.41 0.94
N GLN A 39 8.60 -24.90 1.19
CA GLN A 39 7.95 -25.91 0.35
C GLN A 39 7.75 -25.42 -1.10
N VAL A 40 7.30 -24.18 -1.30
CA VAL A 40 7.15 -23.63 -2.66
C VAL A 40 8.51 -23.42 -3.33
N LYS A 41 9.54 -23.01 -2.58
CA LYS A 41 10.89 -22.86 -3.11
C LYS A 41 11.45 -24.18 -3.62
N GLU A 42 11.21 -25.29 -2.91
CA GLU A 42 11.73 -26.63 -3.23
C GLU A 42 10.86 -27.37 -4.26
N ASN A 43 9.54 -27.39 -4.06
CA ASN A 43 8.59 -28.22 -4.81
C ASN A 43 7.77 -27.45 -5.85
N LYS A 44 8.01 -26.14 -5.99
CA LYS A 44 7.48 -25.29 -7.07
C LYS A 44 5.96 -25.44 -7.25
N ASP A 45 5.49 -25.66 -8.48
CA ASP A 45 4.07 -25.80 -8.82
C ASP A 45 3.35 -26.85 -7.98
N ASN A 46 4.01 -27.98 -7.67
CA ASN A 46 3.40 -29.04 -6.86
C ASN A 46 3.00 -28.56 -5.46
N ALA A 47 3.83 -27.72 -4.84
CA ALA A 47 3.52 -27.12 -3.54
C ALA A 47 2.40 -26.06 -3.68
N VAL A 48 2.46 -25.23 -4.71
CA VAL A 48 1.42 -24.22 -5.00
C VAL A 48 0.05 -24.88 -5.16
N PHE A 49 -0.07 -25.94 -5.96
CA PHE A 49 -1.32 -26.65 -6.18
C PHE A 49 -1.83 -27.33 -4.91
N SER A 50 -0.93 -27.97 -4.15
CA SER A 50 -1.28 -28.62 -2.89
C SER A 50 -1.82 -27.62 -1.87
N PHE A 51 -1.17 -26.48 -1.68
CA PHE A 51 -1.63 -25.46 -0.74
C PHE A 51 -2.94 -24.80 -1.20
N THR A 52 -3.10 -24.53 -2.50
CA THR A 52 -4.37 -24.01 -3.05
C THR A 52 -5.53 -25.00 -2.81
N LYS A 53 -5.28 -26.30 -2.99
CA LYS A 53 -6.28 -27.32 -2.65
C LYS A 53 -6.62 -27.36 -1.17
N ILE A 54 -5.62 -27.21 -0.29
CA ILE A 54 -5.82 -27.21 1.17
C ILE A 54 -6.56 -25.97 1.65
N PHE A 55 -6.13 -24.78 1.21
CA PHE A 55 -6.63 -23.51 1.76
C PHE A 55 -7.86 -22.97 1.04
N ASP A 56 -7.84 -23.00 -0.31
CA ASP A 56 -8.91 -22.43 -1.13
C ASP A 56 -9.96 -23.50 -1.51
N LYS A 57 -9.67 -24.79 -1.28
CA LYS A 57 -10.53 -25.93 -1.65
C LYS A 57 -10.79 -26.01 -3.17
N ALA A 58 -9.89 -25.45 -3.97
CA ALA A 58 -9.95 -25.45 -5.42
C ALA A 58 -8.96 -26.47 -6.01
N ASP A 59 -9.37 -27.15 -7.08
CA ASP A 59 -8.53 -28.11 -7.79
C ASP A 59 -7.80 -27.42 -8.95
N ILE A 60 -6.65 -26.82 -8.61
CA ILE A 60 -5.80 -26.08 -9.53
C ILE A 60 -4.60 -26.94 -9.92
N ASN A 61 -4.21 -26.87 -11.19
CA ASN A 61 -3.09 -27.57 -11.79
C ASN A 61 -2.45 -26.73 -12.91
N ALA A 62 -1.43 -27.24 -13.57
CA ALA A 62 -0.69 -26.53 -14.61
C ALA A 62 -1.56 -26.07 -15.81
N ASP A 63 -2.64 -26.81 -16.12
CA ASP A 63 -3.50 -26.50 -17.28
C ASP A 63 -4.50 -25.38 -16.99
N ASN A 64 -4.87 -25.19 -15.71
CA ASN A 64 -5.94 -24.28 -15.33
C ASN A 64 -5.53 -23.16 -14.36
N ILE A 65 -4.27 -23.11 -13.91
CA ILE A 65 -3.80 -22.07 -12.98
C ILE A 65 -3.86 -20.67 -13.60
N ARG A 66 -3.55 -20.53 -14.88
CA ARG A 66 -3.62 -19.26 -15.60
C ARG A 66 -5.05 -19.01 -16.09
N VAL A 67 -5.55 -17.81 -15.86
CA VAL A 67 -6.84 -17.37 -16.39
C VAL A 67 -6.75 -17.28 -17.91
N THR A 68 -7.75 -17.84 -18.60
CA THR A 68 -7.83 -17.86 -20.06
C THR A 68 -8.58 -16.63 -20.60
N LYS A 69 -8.50 -16.41 -21.91
CA LYS A 69 -9.27 -15.34 -22.56
C LYS A 69 -10.77 -15.58 -22.49
N GLU A 70 -11.15 -16.85 -22.60
CA GLU A 70 -12.55 -17.29 -22.52
C GLU A 70 -13.13 -16.99 -21.13
N GLU A 71 -12.37 -17.22 -20.06
CA GLU A 71 -12.77 -16.86 -18.68
C GLU A 71 -12.96 -15.34 -18.52
N ILE A 72 -12.12 -14.54 -19.18
CA ILE A 72 -12.27 -13.08 -19.18
C ILE A 72 -13.54 -12.68 -19.96
N GLU A 73 -13.79 -13.26 -21.13
CA GLU A 73 -15.01 -13.00 -21.92
C GLU A 73 -16.27 -13.39 -21.15
N GLU A 74 -16.26 -14.55 -20.49
CA GLU A 74 -17.35 -14.97 -19.58
C GLU A 74 -17.56 -13.98 -18.44
N ALA A 75 -16.49 -13.42 -17.89
CA ALA A 75 -16.57 -12.43 -16.81
C ALA A 75 -17.24 -11.13 -17.28
N TYR A 76 -16.90 -10.64 -18.47
CA TYR A 76 -17.59 -9.47 -19.06
C TYR A 76 -19.07 -9.70 -19.25
N ALA A 77 -19.48 -10.89 -19.62
CA ALA A 77 -20.91 -11.24 -19.79
C ALA A 77 -21.69 -11.26 -18.46
N GLN A 78 -21.00 -11.36 -17.33
CA GLN A 78 -21.60 -11.41 -15.98
C GLN A 78 -21.57 -10.07 -15.23
N VAL A 79 -20.83 -9.08 -15.72
CA VAL A 79 -20.71 -7.77 -15.07
C VAL A 79 -21.67 -6.79 -15.76
N ASP A 80 -22.49 -6.11 -14.97
CA ASP A 80 -23.41 -5.10 -15.49
C ASP A 80 -22.67 -3.98 -16.21
N ASP A 81 -23.22 -3.52 -17.34
CA ASP A 81 -22.66 -2.41 -18.12
C ASP A 81 -22.49 -1.12 -17.27
N SER A 82 -23.41 -0.86 -16.34
CA SER A 82 -23.31 0.26 -15.43
C SER A 82 -22.08 0.19 -14.54
N LEU A 83 -21.80 -0.98 -13.95
CA LEU A 83 -20.62 -1.23 -13.13
C LEU A 83 -19.33 -1.16 -13.95
N LEU A 84 -19.33 -1.70 -15.16
CA LEU A 84 -18.20 -1.60 -16.09
C LEU A 84 -17.86 -0.12 -16.39
N GLN A 85 -18.86 0.71 -16.63
CA GLN A 85 -18.63 2.16 -16.84
C GLN A 85 -18.07 2.86 -15.58
N ILE A 86 -18.49 2.45 -14.38
CA ILE A 86 -17.96 2.97 -13.12
C ILE A 86 -16.48 2.57 -12.96
N ILE A 87 -16.14 1.30 -13.21
CA ILE A 87 -14.75 0.79 -13.19
C ILE A 87 -13.87 1.60 -14.17
N ARG A 88 -14.35 1.85 -15.38
CA ARG A 88 -13.62 2.65 -16.39
C ARG A 88 -13.41 4.12 -15.97
N LYS A 89 -14.41 4.73 -15.33
CA LYS A 89 -14.26 6.10 -14.80
C LYS A 89 -13.24 6.15 -13.66
N ALA A 90 -13.30 5.21 -12.71
CA ALA A 90 -12.33 5.10 -11.63
C ALA A 90 -10.90 4.89 -12.18
N LEU A 91 -10.73 3.94 -13.11
CA LEU A 91 -9.47 3.69 -13.81
C LEU A 91 -8.91 4.98 -14.47
N HIS A 92 -9.77 5.73 -15.16
CA HIS A 92 -9.39 6.99 -15.79
C HIS A 92 -8.85 8.01 -14.77
N ASN A 93 -9.55 8.19 -13.66
CA ASN A 93 -9.13 9.12 -12.60
C ASN A 93 -7.80 8.69 -11.98
N ILE A 94 -7.64 7.39 -11.65
CA ILE A 94 -6.40 6.82 -11.11
C ILE A 94 -5.24 7.04 -12.09
N LYS A 95 -5.47 6.78 -13.38
CA LYS A 95 -4.46 6.96 -14.41
C LYS A 95 -3.99 8.41 -14.53
N ILE A 96 -4.92 9.37 -14.61
CA ILE A 96 -4.59 10.80 -14.69
C ILE A 96 -3.79 11.26 -13.47
N TYR A 97 -4.16 10.80 -12.28
CA TYR A 97 -3.43 11.13 -11.06
C TYR A 97 -2.00 10.61 -11.12
N HIS A 98 -1.81 9.33 -11.41
CA HIS A 98 -0.50 8.69 -11.45
C HIS A 98 0.38 9.16 -12.62
N GLU A 99 -0.20 9.59 -13.74
CA GLU A 99 0.57 10.19 -14.84
C GLU A 99 1.35 11.44 -14.41
N LYS A 100 0.85 12.20 -13.43
CA LYS A 100 1.56 13.36 -12.86
C LYS A 100 2.77 13.00 -12.00
N GLN A 101 2.87 11.75 -11.57
CA GLN A 101 4.00 11.24 -10.78
C GLN A 101 5.17 10.76 -11.64
N ARG A 102 5.02 10.73 -12.97
CA ARG A 102 6.08 10.29 -13.87
C ARG A 102 7.29 11.21 -13.80
N VAL A 103 8.45 10.62 -13.60
CA VAL A 103 9.75 11.31 -13.64
C VAL A 103 10.54 10.87 -14.87
N THR A 104 11.43 11.74 -15.35
CA THR A 104 12.27 11.49 -16.53
C THR A 104 13.73 11.43 -16.16
N SER A 105 14.53 10.68 -16.95
CA SER A 105 15.98 10.71 -16.87
C SER A 105 16.49 12.12 -17.14
N TRP A 106 17.59 12.50 -16.48
CA TRP A 106 18.20 13.82 -16.68
C TRP A 106 19.72 13.73 -16.70
N PHE A 107 20.34 14.72 -17.35
CA PHE A 107 21.78 14.89 -17.46
C PHE A 107 22.15 16.34 -17.19
N ASP A 108 23.21 16.53 -16.42
CA ASP A 108 23.88 17.82 -16.19
C ASP A 108 25.26 17.76 -16.85
N ALA A 109 25.44 18.53 -17.93
CA ALA A 109 26.69 18.62 -18.67
C ALA A 109 27.44 19.91 -18.28
N ARG A 110 28.70 19.75 -17.86
CA ARG A 110 29.56 20.85 -17.41
C ARG A 110 30.54 21.28 -18.48
N PRO A 111 31.07 22.51 -18.43
CA PRO A 111 32.02 23.01 -19.40
C PRO A 111 33.33 22.21 -19.51
N ASP A 112 33.73 21.52 -18.43
CA ASP A 112 34.92 20.65 -18.37
C ASP A 112 34.76 19.28 -19.04
N GLY A 113 33.56 19.01 -19.62
CA GLY A 113 33.23 17.73 -20.25
C GLY A 113 32.71 16.69 -19.26
N THR A 114 32.49 17.05 -17.97
CA THR A 114 31.82 16.18 -17.03
C THR A 114 30.33 16.10 -17.32
N ILE A 115 29.77 14.88 -17.35
CA ILE A 115 28.32 14.63 -17.44
C ILE A 115 27.92 13.81 -16.21
N LEU A 116 27.05 14.37 -15.40
CA LEU A 116 26.38 13.67 -14.30
C LEU A 116 24.89 13.52 -14.63
N GLY A 117 24.28 12.44 -14.20
CA GLY A 117 22.87 12.25 -14.49
C GLY A 117 22.23 11.12 -13.71
N GLN A 118 20.95 10.96 -13.95
CA GLN A 118 20.17 9.88 -13.39
C GLN A 118 19.33 9.23 -14.49
N LYS A 119 19.55 7.93 -14.71
CA LYS A 119 18.74 7.10 -15.60
C LYS A 119 17.57 6.52 -14.81
N ILE A 120 16.35 6.79 -15.25
CA ILE A 120 15.13 6.23 -14.70
C ILE A 120 14.68 5.08 -15.58
N THR A 121 14.43 3.92 -14.97
CA THR A 121 14.03 2.70 -15.68
C THR A 121 12.93 2.02 -14.90
N ALA A 122 11.83 1.64 -15.55
CA ALA A 122 10.78 0.83 -14.94
C ALA A 122 11.33 -0.56 -14.52
N LEU A 123 10.67 -1.18 -13.57
CA LEU A 123 10.88 -2.59 -13.24
C LEU A 123 10.46 -3.46 -14.43
N GLN A 124 11.10 -4.61 -14.60
CA GLN A 124 10.78 -5.50 -15.72
C GLN A 124 9.46 -6.24 -15.45
N ARG A 125 9.32 -6.84 -14.26
CA ARG A 125 8.12 -7.63 -13.92
C ARG A 125 7.67 -7.37 -12.50
N VAL A 126 6.36 -7.15 -12.33
CA VAL A 126 5.73 -6.88 -11.03
C VAL A 126 4.61 -7.87 -10.76
N GLY A 127 4.57 -8.39 -9.54
CA GLY A 127 3.48 -9.23 -9.03
C GLY A 127 2.49 -8.40 -8.22
N VAL A 128 1.23 -8.46 -8.57
CA VAL A 128 0.12 -7.82 -7.86
C VAL A 128 -0.67 -8.88 -7.13
N TYR A 129 -0.72 -8.81 -5.81
CA TYR A 129 -1.58 -9.66 -5.00
C TYR A 129 -2.93 -8.97 -4.80
N VAL A 130 -4.01 -9.63 -5.17
CA VAL A 130 -5.38 -9.17 -4.91
C VAL A 130 -6.08 -10.18 -4.01
N PRO A 131 -6.61 -9.76 -2.85
CA PRO A 131 -7.37 -10.65 -1.99
C PRO A 131 -8.60 -11.21 -2.71
N GLY A 132 -8.96 -12.43 -2.37
CA GLY A 132 -10.22 -13.06 -2.77
C GLY A 132 -11.03 -13.45 -1.54
N GLY A 133 -12.14 -14.16 -1.73
CA GLY A 133 -12.97 -14.67 -0.66
C GLY A 133 -14.38 -14.09 -0.66
N LYS A 134 -14.84 -13.52 0.48
CA LYS A 134 -16.22 -13.05 0.64
C LYS A 134 -16.56 -11.79 -0.17
N ALA A 135 -15.57 -11.00 -0.55
CA ALA A 135 -15.75 -9.77 -1.33
C ALA A 135 -14.83 -9.76 -2.55
N ALA A 136 -15.29 -9.12 -3.63
CA ALA A 136 -14.45 -8.74 -4.76
C ALA A 136 -13.84 -7.37 -4.48
N TYR A 137 -12.59 -7.17 -4.92
CA TYR A 137 -11.86 -5.93 -4.71
C TYR A 137 -11.39 -5.31 -6.05
N PRO A 138 -12.31 -4.92 -6.94
CA PRO A 138 -11.94 -4.32 -8.22
C PRO A 138 -11.15 -3.02 -8.04
N SER A 139 -11.40 -2.24 -7.00
CA SER A 139 -10.62 -1.04 -6.65
C SER A 139 -9.15 -1.36 -6.37
N SER A 140 -8.88 -2.39 -5.55
CA SER A 140 -7.50 -2.83 -5.28
C SER A 140 -6.77 -3.34 -6.51
N VAL A 141 -7.50 -3.93 -7.47
CA VAL A 141 -6.94 -4.30 -8.78
C VAL A 141 -6.44 -3.05 -9.50
N LEU A 142 -7.30 -2.03 -9.64
CA LEU A 142 -6.96 -0.79 -10.33
C LEU A 142 -5.80 -0.06 -9.64
N MET A 143 -5.86 0.08 -8.31
CA MET A 143 -4.88 0.83 -7.50
C MET A 143 -3.48 0.20 -7.52
N ASN A 144 -3.35 -1.09 -7.76
CA ASN A 144 -2.06 -1.76 -7.86
C ASN A 144 -1.53 -1.85 -9.30
N ILE A 145 -2.40 -2.12 -10.30
CA ILE A 145 -1.97 -2.33 -11.68
C ILE A 145 -1.72 -1.00 -12.41
N VAL A 146 -2.61 -0.02 -12.25
CA VAL A 146 -2.54 1.22 -13.02
C VAL A 146 -1.22 1.99 -12.80
N PRO A 147 -0.75 2.23 -11.56
CA PRO A 147 0.54 2.92 -11.37
C PRO A 147 1.73 2.14 -11.93
N ALA A 148 1.70 0.79 -11.88
CA ALA A 148 2.73 -0.04 -12.51
C ALA A 148 2.75 0.14 -14.05
N LYS A 149 1.58 0.17 -14.69
CA LYS A 149 1.46 0.43 -16.13
C LYS A 149 1.87 1.86 -16.50
N VAL A 150 1.51 2.85 -15.69
CA VAL A 150 1.93 4.26 -15.88
C VAL A 150 3.45 4.40 -15.75
N ALA A 151 4.08 3.65 -14.83
CA ALA A 151 5.54 3.61 -14.69
C ALA A 151 6.24 3.00 -15.90
N GLY A 152 5.54 2.22 -16.73
CA GLY A 152 6.07 1.52 -17.89
C GLY A 152 6.65 0.14 -17.57
N VAL A 153 6.12 -0.56 -16.54
CA VAL A 153 6.48 -1.95 -16.24
C VAL A 153 6.14 -2.84 -17.44
N ASP A 154 7.11 -3.65 -17.89
CA ASP A 154 6.96 -4.49 -19.08
C ASP A 154 5.88 -5.55 -18.89
N GLU A 155 5.86 -6.22 -17.71
CA GLU A 155 4.92 -7.29 -17.40
C GLU A 155 4.35 -7.14 -15.98
N VAL A 156 3.02 -6.99 -15.88
CA VAL A 156 2.28 -6.94 -14.62
C VAL A 156 1.47 -8.21 -14.45
N ILE A 157 1.84 -9.03 -13.49
CA ILE A 157 1.23 -10.32 -13.18
C ILE A 157 0.33 -10.16 -11.97
N MET A 158 -0.94 -10.54 -12.08
CA MET A 158 -1.85 -10.58 -10.95
C MET A 158 -2.00 -12.00 -10.42
N VAL A 159 -1.98 -12.16 -9.09
CA VAL A 159 -2.37 -13.40 -8.39
C VAL A 159 -3.56 -13.12 -7.49
N THR A 160 -4.53 -14.01 -7.48
CA THR A 160 -5.73 -13.91 -6.65
C THR A 160 -6.26 -15.31 -6.34
N PRO A 161 -6.73 -15.59 -5.09
CA PRO A 161 -7.25 -16.91 -4.77
C PRO A 161 -8.51 -17.23 -5.58
N PRO A 162 -8.62 -18.46 -6.09
CA PRO A 162 -9.84 -18.92 -6.76
C PRO A 162 -10.95 -19.23 -5.76
N GLY A 163 -12.19 -19.22 -6.22
CA GLY A 163 -13.30 -19.86 -5.53
C GLY A 163 -13.16 -21.38 -5.53
N LYS A 164 -14.02 -22.07 -4.76
CA LYS A 164 -14.04 -23.55 -4.68
C LYS A 164 -14.28 -24.22 -6.02
N ASP A 165 -14.91 -23.51 -6.95
CA ASP A 165 -15.17 -23.91 -8.33
C ASP A 165 -13.97 -23.69 -9.27
N GLY A 166 -12.85 -23.19 -8.73
CA GLY A 166 -11.65 -22.87 -9.50
C GLY A 166 -11.76 -21.59 -10.32
N LYS A 167 -12.80 -20.78 -10.14
CA LYS A 167 -13.00 -19.52 -10.86
C LYS A 167 -12.62 -18.30 -10.01
N VAL A 168 -12.25 -17.23 -10.68
CA VAL A 168 -12.04 -15.90 -10.07
C VAL A 168 -13.32 -15.09 -10.23
N THR A 169 -13.59 -14.21 -9.27
CA THR A 169 -14.77 -13.33 -9.30
C THR A 169 -14.79 -12.49 -10.58
N PRO A 170 -15.91 -12.44 -11.32
CA PRO A 170 -16.00 -11.74 -12.60
C PRO A 170 -15.55 -10.26 -12.55
N THR A 171 -15.97 -9.51 -11.54
CA THR A 171 -15.60 -8.10 -11.38
C THR A 171 -14.10 -7.91 -11.20
N THR A 172 -13.40 -8.84 -10.53
CA THR A 172 -11.93 -8.84 -10.38
C THR A 172 -11.25 -9.08 -11.73
N LEU A 173 -11.73 -10.04 -12.53
CA LEU A 173 -11.18 -10.31 -13.87
C LEU A 173 -11.37 -9.15 -14.82
N VAL A 174 -12.58 -8.56 -14.83
CA VAL A 174 -12.87 -7.38 -15.67
C VAL A 174 -11.98 -6.20 -15.27
N ALA A 175 -11.86 -5.90 -13.98
CA ALA A 175 -10.99 -4.82 -13.52
C ALA A 175 -9.51 -5.06 -13.90
N ALA A 176 -9.02 -6.30 -13.78
CA ALA A 176 -7.65 -6.65 -14.13
C ALA A 176 -7.39 -6.50 -15.64
N ASN A 177 -8.32 -6.93 -16.47
CA ASN A 177 -8.21 -6.78 -17.93
C ASN A 177 -8.29 -5.30 -18.34
N GLU A 178 -9.23 -4.51 -17.80
CA GLU A 178 -9.33 -3.06 -18.06
C GLU A 178 -8.07 -2.30 -17.59
N ALA A 179 -7.48 -2.70 -16.45
CA ALA A 179 -6.24 -2.11 -15.94
C ALA A 179 -4.99 -2.52 -16.72
N GLY A 180 -5.07 -3.57 -17.56
CA GLY A 180 -3.98 -4.04 -18.41
C GLY A 180 -3.05 -5.05 -17.74
N ALA A 181 -3.55 -5.95 -16.89
CA ALA A 181 -2.78 -7.10 -16.42
C ALA A 181 -2.35 -7.99 -17.58
N ASP A 182 -1.07 -8.39 -17.62
CA ASP A 182 -0.52 -9.21 -18.70
C ASP A 182 -0.78 -10.71 -18.48
N ALA A 183 -0.90 -11.11 -17.21
CA ALA A 183 -1.27 -12.46 -16.82
C ALA A 183 -2.00 -12.45 -15.48
N ILE A 184 -2.93 -13.38 -15.29
CA ILE A 184 -3.68 -13.58 -14.05
C ILE A 184 -3.55 -15.04 -13.65
N TYR A 185 -3.18 -15.32 -12.39
CA TYR A 185 -3.04 -16.68 -11.87
C TYR A 185 -3.94 -16.91 -10.67
N LYS A 186 -4.57 -18.07 -10.65
CA LYS A 186 -5.55 -18.53 -9.65
C LYS A 186 -4.85 -19.13 -8.44
N VAL A 187 -4.20 -18.28 -7.64
CA VAL A 187 -3.48 -18.66 -6.44
C VAL A 187 -3.52 -17.54 -5.42
N GLY A 188 -3.76 -17.85 -4.15
CA GLY A 188 -3.80 -16.92 -3.04
C GLY A 188 -2.79 -17.25 -1.94
N GLY A 189 -2.87 -16.58 -0.80
CA GLY A 189 -2.12 -16.86 0.40
C GLY A 189 -0.60 -16.69 0.31
N ALA A 190 0.10 -17.22 1.30
CA ALA A 190 1.57 -17.18 1.37
C ALA A 190 2.24 -17.91 0.20
N GLN A 191 1.61 -18.98 -0.33
CA GLN A 191 2.12 -19.74 -1.47
C GLN A 191 2.13 -18.90 -2.76
N ALA A 192 1.19 -17.97 -2.95
CA ALA A 192 1.20 -17.04 -4.07
C ALA A 192 2.39 -16.08 -3.98
N ILE A 193 2.66 -15.54 -2.80
CA ILE A 193 3.81 -14.67 -2.54
C ILE A 193 5.12 -15.42 -2.80
N ALA A 194 5.22 -16.67 -2.34
CA ALA A 194 6.37 -17.52 -2.58
C ALA A 194 6.59 -17.79 -4.08
N ALA A 195 5.51 -18.10 -4.82
CA ALA A 195 5.56 -18.35 -6.27
C ALA A 195 6.05 -17.10 -7.03
N LEU A 196 5.54 -15.92 -6.69
CA LEU A 196 6.00 -14.65 -7.27
C LEU A 196 7.47 -14.36 -6.92
N ALA A 197 7.89 -14.64 -5.68
CA ALA A 197 9.25 -14.34 -5.21
C ALA A 197 10.31 -15.29 -5.81
N TYR A 198 10.03 -16.60 -5.88
CA TYR A 198 11.02 -17.60 -6.28
C TYR A 198 10.86 -18.07 -7.72
N GLY A 199 9.71 -17.86 -8.33
CA GLY A 199 9.33 -18.43 -9.61
C GLY A 199 9.02 -19.93 -9.51
N THR A 200 8.07 -20.39 -10.30
CA THR A 200 7.70 -21.79 -10.50
C THR A 200 7.67 -22.12 -11.98
N GLU A 201 7.25 -23.30 -12.37
CA GLU A 201 7.10 -23.67 -13.78
C GLU A 201 6.00 -22.85 -14.45
N SER A 202 4.90 -22.57 -13.72
CA SER A 202 3.74 -21.82 -14.25
C SER A 202 3.82 -20.33 -13.99
N ILE A 203 4.38 -19.89 -12.85
CA ILE A 203 4.40 -18.50 -12.40
C ILE A 203 5.82 -17.95 -12.45
N PRO A 204 6.11 -16.96 -13.33
CA PRO A 204 7.45 -16.40 -13.42
C PRO A 204 7.79 -15.56 -12.19
N LYS A 205 9.09 -15.54 -11.82
CA LYS A 205 9.63 -14.68 -10.77
C LYS A 205 9.43 -13.21 -11.13
N VAL A 206 9.13 -12.38 -10.12
CA VAL A 206 8.96 -10.93 -10.25
C VAL A 206 10.06 -10.14 -9.51
N ASP A 207 10.18 -8.85 -9.82
CA ASP A 207 11.14 -7.94 -9.18
C ASP A 207 10.53 -7.28 -7.93
N LYS A 208 9.21 -7.06 -7.93
CA LYS A 208 8.46 -6.46 -6.81
C LYS A 208 7.10 -7.11 -6.66
N ILE A 209 6.64 -7.26 -5.41
CA ILE A 209 5.30 -7.74 -5.06
C ILE A 209 4.56 -6.60 -4.36
N VAL A 210 3.38 -6.25 -4.85
CA VAL A 210 2.51 -5.22 -4.29
C VAL A 210 1.11 -5.77 -4.01
N GLY A 211 0.36 -5.07 -3.20
CA GLY A 211 -1.03 -5.37 -2.89
C GLY A 211 -1.27 -5.82 -1.44
N PRO A 212 -2.47 -5.51 -0.91
CA PRO A 212 -2.89 -5.87 0.44
C PRO A 212 -3.20 -7.37 0.56
N GLY A 213 -3.11 -7.90 1.76
CA GLY A 213 -3.47 -9.28 2.04
C GLY A 213 -3.62 -9.55 3.53
N ASN A 214 -4.10 -10.74 3.86
CA ASN A 214 -4.21 -11.16 5.25
C ASN A 214 -2.83 -11.35 5.91
N ILE A 215 -2.83 -11.68 7.21
CA ILE A 215 -1.60 -11.83 8.01
C ILE A 215 -0.58 -12.79 7.39
N TYR A 216 -1.01 -13.88 6.74
CA TYR A 216 -0.11 -14.83 6.09
C TYR A 216 0.58 -14.21 4.88
N VAL A 217 -0.14 -13.39 4.11
CA VAL A 217 0.40 -12.64 2.95
C VAL A 217 1.37 -11.56 3.43
N ALA A 218 1.02 -10.80 4.46
CA ALA A 218 1.87 -9.76 5.03
C ALA A 218 3.20 -10.34 5.56
N LEU A 219 3.13 -11.45 6.31
CA LEU A 219 4.32 -12.15 6.81
C LEU A 219 5.14 -12.80 5.69
N ALA A 220 4.50 -13.34 4.66
CA ALA A 220 5.19 -13.88 3.49
C ALA A 220 5.95 -12.78 2.73
N LYS A 221 5.31 -11.61 2.50
CA LYS A 221 5.98 -10.43 1.90
C LYS A 221 7.19 -9.99 2.74
N LYS A 222 7.03 -9.89 4.07
CA LYS A 222 8.12 -9.59 5.00
C LYS A 222 9.29 -10.58 4.86
N ALA A 223 8.99 -11.88 4.77
CA ALA A 223 10.00 -12.94 4.72
C ALA A 223 10.76 -13.00 3.38
N VAL A 224 10.15 -12.59 2.27
CA VAL A 224 10.81 -12.58 0.95
C VAL A 224 11.46 -11.23 0.62
N TYR A 225 11.29 -10.21 1.45
CA TYR A 225 11.92 -8.91 1.26
C TYR A 225 13.44 -9.03 1.24
N GLY A 226 14.07 -8.36 0.25
CA GLY A 226 15.50 -8.51 -0.03
C GLY A 226 15.79 -9.57 -1.11
N HIS A 227 14.93 -10.59 -1.28
CA HIS A 227 14.96 -11.48 -2.43
C HIS A 227 14.16 -10.91 -3.61
N VAL A 228 13.04 -10.28 -3.30
CA VAL A 228 12.24 -9.38 -4.15
C VAL A 228 11.92 -8.12 -3.37
N SER A 229 11.57 -7.01 -4.07
CA SER A 229 11.04 -5.83 -3.40
C SER A 229 9.57 -6.04 -3.02
N ILE A 230 9.08 -5.27 -2.05
CA ILE A 230 7.65 -5.21 -1.70
C ILE A 230 7.21 -3.74 -1.61
N ASP A 231 5.89 -3.49 -1.59
CA ASP A 231 5.30 -2.18 -1.27
C ASP A 231 5.48 -1.82 0.20
N ALA A 232 4.71 -2.46 1.07
CA ALA A 232 4.74 -2.28 2.52
C ALA A 232 4.30 -3.57 3.24
N ILE A 233 4.49 -3.59 4.56
CA ILE A 233 3.91 -4.60 5.44
C ILE A 233 2.61 -4.00 5.98
N ALA A 234 1.49 -4.30 5.32
CA ALA A 234 0.19 -3.78 5.70
C ALA A 234 -0.27 -4.32 7.06
N GLY A 235 -0.76 -3.43 7.90
CA GLY A 235 -1.52 -3.75 9.10
C GLY A 235 -3.03 -3.53 8.89
N PRO A 236 -3.80 -3.60 9.99
CA PRO A 236 -5.22 -3.26 9.97
C PRO A 236 -5.46 -1.80 9.60
N SER A 237 -6.57 -1.53 8.94
CA SER A 237 -6.94 -0.20 8.46
C SER A 237 -7.15 0.83 9.59
N GLU A 238 -6.95 2.10 9.26
CA GLU A 238 -6.94 3.20 10.23
C GLU A 238 -7.58 4.47 9.67
N ILE A 239 -8.43 5.11 10.45
CA ILE A 239 -8.89 6.47 10.20
C ILE A 239 -8.65 7.36 11.41
N LEU A 240 -8.18 8.57 11.16
CA LEU A 240 -8.10 9.66 12.10
C LEU A 240 -8.86 10.86 11.54
N VAL A 241 -9.85 11.34 12.27
CA VAL A 241 -10.58 12.56 11.91
C VAL A 241 -10.15 13.68 12.85
N ILE A 242 -9.67 14.79 12.30
CA ILE A 242 -9.49 16.07 12.99
C ILE A 242 -10.73 16.91 12.73
N ALA A 243 -11.40 17.33 13.79
CA ALA A 243 -12.61 18.15 13.66
C ALA A 243 -12.68 19.27 14.71
N ASP A 244 -13.22 20.42 14.34
CA ASP A 244 -13.59 21.49 15.28
C ASP A 244 -15.11 21.56 15.46
N GLU A 245 -15.60 22.55 16.20
CA GLU A 245 -17.03 22.75 16.49
C GLU A 245 -17.90 22.98 15.25
N THR A 246 -17.31 23.26 14.10
CA THR A 246 -18.02 23.52 12.84
C THR A 246 -18.33 22.25 12.05
N ALA A 247 -17.71 21.13 12.40
CA ALA A 247 -17.90 19.86 11.70
C ALA A 247 -19.31 19.30 11.91
N ASN A 248 -19.81 18.58 10.90
CA ASN A 248 -21.08 17.88 11.00
C ASN A 248 -20.89 16.54 11.76
N PRO A 249 -21.48 16.36 12.96
CA PRO A 249 -21.25 15.17 13.76
C PRO A 249 -21.70 13.87 13.05
N ARG A 250 -22.74 13.93 12.21
CA ARG A 250 -23.24 12.78 11.46
C ARG A 250 -22.25 12.35 10.35
N TYR A 251 -21.56 13.29 9.71
CA TYR A 251 -20.53 12.97 8.71
C TYR A 251 -19.31 12.34 9.37
N VAL A 252 -18.81 12.95 10.45
CA VAL A 252 -17.68 12.40 11.23
C VAL A 252 -17.99 10.98 11.72
N ALA A 253 -19.18 10.73 12.24
CA ALA A 253 -19.59 9.40 12.70
C ALA A 253 -19.63 8.38 11.54
N ALA A 254 -20.12 8.78 10.37
CA ALA A 254 -20.17 7.92 9.20
C ALA A 254 -18.75 7.55 8.71
N ASP A 255 -17.83 8.54 8.70
CA ASP A 255 -16.45 8.34 8.26
C ASP A 255 -15.66 7.43 9.25
N LEU A 256 -15.87 7.57 10.55
CA LEU A 256 -15.30 6.66 11.55
C LEU A 256 -15.78 5.21 11.34
N LEU A 257 -17.06 5.04 11.00
CA LEU A 257 -17.66 3.72 10.81
C LEU A 257 -17.30 3.09 9.46
N SER A 258 -17.06 3.87 8.41
CA SER A 258 -16.57 3.35 7.13
C SER A 258 -15.27 2.56 7.30
N GLN A 259 -14.40 3.00 8.21
CA GLN A 259 -13.18 2.30 8.53
C GLN A 259 -13.39 1.14 9.51
N ALA A 260 -14.23 1.34 10.54
CA ALA A 260 -14.48 0.32 11.55
C ALA A 260 -15.15 -0.95 10.98
N GLU A 261 -15.86 -0.85 9.84
CA GLU A 261 -16.50 -2.01 9.19
C GLU A 261 -15.52 -2.93 8.46
N HIS A 262 -14.27 -2.52 8.21
CA HIS A 262 -13.29 -3.31 7.48
C HIS A 262 -12.86 -4.56 8.24
N ASP A 263 -12.50 -4.41 9.54
CA ASP A 263 -11.99 -5.50 10.37
C ASP A 263 -12.15 -5.18 11.86
N GLU A 264 -12.22 -6.20 12.72
CA GLU A 264 -12.28 -6.06 14.19
C GLU A 264 -11.03 -5.38 14.79
N LEU A 265 -9.92 -5.33 14.05
CA LEU A 265 -8.67 -4.68 14.41
C LEU A 265 -8.52 -3.28 13.79
N ALA A 266 -9.47 -2.83 12.98
CA ALA A 266 -9.45 -1.47 12.43
C ALA A 266 -9.50 -0.44 13.56
N SER A 267 -8.89 0.74 13.36
CA SER A 267 -8.98 1.84 14.33
C SER A 267 -9.73 3.03 13.75
N ALA A 268 -10.59 3.62 14.57
CA ALA A 268 -11.37 4.80 14.25
C ALA A 268 -11.23 5.84 15.35
N ILE A 269 -10.53 6.94 15.06
CA ILE A 269 -10.14 7.93 16.05
C ILE A 269 -10.63 9.30 15.63
N LEU A 270 -11.37 9.98 16.53
CA LEU A 270 -11.67 11.39 16.42
C LEU A 270 -10.77 12.17 17.39
N VAL A 271 -10.16 13.24 16.93
CA VAL A 271 -9.50 14.23 17.78
C VAL A 271 -10.12 15.59 17.54
N THR A 272 -10.65 16.21 18.58
CA THR A 272 -11.38 17.47 18.48
C THR A 272 -11.07 18.41 19.64
N THR A 273 -11.29 19.71 19.44
CA THR A 273 -11.26 20.72 20.52
C THR A 273 -12.65 20.96 21.15
N SER A 274 -13.71 20.33 20.61
CA SER A 274 -15.09 20.53 21.03
C SER A 274 -15.65 19.34 21.78
N GLN A 275 -15.90 19.48 23.08
CA GLN A 275 -16.59 18.49 23.89
C GLN A 275 -18.01 18.20 23.35
N GLU A 276 -18.73 19.23 22.94
CA GLU A 276 -20.07 19.10 22.38
C GLU A 276 -20.08 18.27 21.09
N LEU A 277 -19.12 18.49 20.19
CA LEU A 277 -18.97 17.68 18.98
C LEU A 277 -18.68 16.23 19.34
N ALA A 278 -17.79 15.99 20.28
CA ALA A 278 -17.42 14.64 20.74
C ALA A 278 -18.64 13.84 21.21
N GLU A 279 -19.51 14.46 22.01
CA GLU A 279 -20.75 13.85 22.52
C GLU A 279 -21.74 13.56 21.37
N LYS A 280 -21.97 14.51 20.47
CA LYS A 280 -22.87 14.34 19.32
C LYS A 280 -22.36 13.25 18.35
N VAL A 281 -21.07 13.19 18.09
CA VAL A 281 -20.49 12.15 17.24
C VAL A 281 -20.69 10.77 17.89
N SER A 282 -20.49 10.64 19.21
CA SER A 282 -20.71 9.38 19.91
C SER A 282 -22.19 8.92 19.80
N GLU A 283 -23.14 9.84 19.92
CA GLU A 283 -24.59 9.56 19.76
C GLU A 283 -24.92 9.11 18.33
N GLU A 284 -24.38 9.78 17.29
CA GLU A 284 -24.56 9.39 15.89
C GLU A 284 -23.94 8.02 15.57
N VAL A 285 -22.75 7.70 16.12
CA VAL A 285 -22.16 6.37 16.02
C VAL A 285 -23.08 5.31 16.58
N ASP A 286 -23.63 5.52 17.78
CA ASP A 286 -24.57 4.58 18.42
C ASP A 286 -25.87 4.42 17.61
N GLN A 287 -26.31 5.47 16.91
CA GLN A 287 -27.45 5.41 16.00
C GLN A 287 -27.12 4.55 14.77
N PHE A 288 -26.01 4.81 14.08
CA PHE A 288 -25.60 4.04 12.90
C PHE A 288 -25.34 2.56 13.21
N LEU A 289 -24.79 2.24 14.39
CA LEU A 289 -24.59 0.84 14.82
C LEU A 289 -25.92 0.06 14.94
N ARG A 290 -27.04 0.73 15.16
CA ARG A 290 -28.37 0.11 15.14
C ARG A 290 -28.94 -0.11 13.74
N GLU A 291 -28.48 0.69 12.76
CA GLU A 291 -29.00 0.72 11.39
C GLU A 291 -28.18 -0.12 10.40
N LEU A 292 -26.86 -0.20 10.59
CA LEU A 292 -25.94 -0.77 9.61
C LEU A 292 -25.77 -2.30 9.79
N PRO A 293 -25.71 -3.06 8.67
CA PRO A 293 -25.73 -4.53 8.74
C PRO A 293 -24.47 -5.17 9.34
N ARG A 294 -23.29 -4.48 9.32
CA ARG A 294 -22.02 -4.99 9.84
C ARG A 294 -21.71 -4.51 11.26
N SER A 295 -22.73 -4.17 12.02
CA SER A 295 -22.60 -3.58 13.36
C SER A 295 -21.75 -4.40 14.35
N GLU A 296 -21.75 -5.72 14.27
CA GLU A 296 -20.92 -6.57 15.15
C GLU A 296 -19.42 -6.36 14.95
N ILE A 297 -18.98 -6.22 13.70
CA ILE A 297 -17.57 -5.96 13.36
C ILE A 297 -17.19 -4.55 13.78
N MET A 298 -18.02 -3.55 13.41
CA MET A 298 -17.83 -2.15 13.80
C MET A 298 -17.76 -1.99 15.31
N GLN A 299 -18.68 -2.63 16.05
CA GLN A 299 -18.69 -2.55 17.52
C GLN A 299 -17.40 -3.09 18.12
N LYS A 300 -16.90 -4.25 17.67
CA LYS A 300 -15.64 -4.81 18.16
C LYS A 300 -14.43 -3.93 17.84
N SER A 301 -14.38 -3.37 16.63
CA SER A 301 -13.35 -2.40 16.23
C SER A 301 -13.36 -1.19 17.17
N LEU A 302 -14.54 -0.59 17.41
CA LEU A 302 -14.69 0.57 18.27
C LEU A 302 -14.42 0.26 19.76
N ASP A 303 -14.81 -0.91 20.25
CA ASP A 303 -14.54 -1.33 21.63
C ASP A 303 -13.04 -1.49 21.89
N ASN A 304 -12.31 -1.98 20.91
CA ASN A 304 -10.87 -2.22 21.01
C ASN A 304 -10.04 -0.97 20.68
N TYR A 305 -10.33 -0.31 19.54
CA TYR A 305 -9.48 0.70 18.92
C TYR A 305 -10.24 1.97 18.51
N GLY A 306 -11.45 2.18 19.01
CA GLY A 306 -12.25 3.39 18.84
C GLY A 306 -11.99 4.41 19.94
N TYR A 307 -11.61 5.65 19.57
CA TYR A 307 -11.33 6.73 20.51
C TYR A 307 -11.94 8.04 20.05
N ILE A 308 -12.45 8.82 21.01
CA ILE A 308 -12.74 10.24 20.83
C ILE A 308 -11.89 10.99 21.86
N LEU A 309 -10.92 11.77 21.38
CA LEU A 309 -10.01 12.56 22.20
C LEU A 309 -10.39 14.03 22.13
N VAL A 310 -10.60 14.65 23.29
CA VAL A 310 -10.86 16.09 23.39
C VAL A 310 -9.62 16.78 23.88
N ALA A 311 -9.04 17.64 23.02
CA ALA A 311 -7.83 18.41 23.26
C ALA A 311 -8.17 19.84 23.72
N ASP A 312 -7.24 20.49 24.40
CA ASP A 312 -7.40 21.89 24.85
C ASP A 312 -7.12 22.86 23.69
N THR A 313 -6.24 22.52 22.75
CA THR A 313 -5.84 23.37 21.61
C THR A 313 -5.77 22.60 20.30
N MET A 314 -5.85 23.30 19.17
CA MET A 314 -5.65 22.73 17.84
C MET A 314 -4.18 22.28 17.62
N GLU A 315 -3.24 22.90 18.29
CA GLU A 315 -1.84 22.45 18.30
C GLU A 315 -1.71 21.06 18.89
N ASP A 316 -2.34 20.78 20.03
CA ASP A 316 -2.37 19.44 20.63
C ASP A 316 -3.02 18.41 19.72
N VAL A 317 -4.08 18.79 18.98
CA VAL A 317 -4.73 17.95 17.97
C VAL A 317 -3.77 17.60 16.83
N ILE A 318 -3.02 18.58 16.34
CA ILE A 318 -2.05 18.38 15.25
C ILE A 318 -0.88 17.51 15.72
N ASP A 319 -0.39 17.74 16.92
CA ASP A 319 0.72 16.98 17.50
C ASP A 319 0.37 15.50 17.67
N ILE A 320 -0.81 15.19 18.21
CA ILE A 320 -1.23 13.78 18.35
C ILE A 320 -1.52 13.13 16.97
N ALA A 321 -2.04 13.87 16.00
CA ALA A 321 -2.26 13.36 14.65
C ALA A 321 -0.92 12.98 13.98
N ASN A 322 0.10 13.83 14.11
CA ASN A 322 1.43 13.55 13.61
C ASN A 322 2.10 12.35 14.32
N ASP A 323 1.81 12.14 15.61
CA ASP A 323 2.35 11.02 16.38
C ASP A 323 1.65 9.68 16.02
N ILE A 324 0.36 9.71 15.77
CA ILE A 324 -0.40 8.55 15.29
C ILE A 324 0.06 8.18 13.88
N ALA A 325 0.23 9.16 13.00
CA ALA A 325 0.61 8.97 11.60
C ALA A 325 -0.34 7.97 10.89
N SER A 326 -1.63 8.27 10.94
CA SER A 326 -2.72 7.38 10.46
C SER A 326 -2.64 7.12 8.97
N GLU A 327 -3.19 5.98 8.56
CA GLU A 327 -3.42 5.62 7.16
C GLU A 327 -4.27 6.67 6.44
N HIS A 328 -5.48 6.90 6.95
CA HIS A 328 -6.39 7.95 6.46
C HIS A 328 -6.47 9.07 7.49
N LEU A 329 -6.26 10.30 7.05
CA LEU A 329 -6.44 11.49 7.87
C LEU A 329 -7.48 12.41 7.24
N GLU A 330 -8.60 12.62 7.90
CA GLU A 330 -9.60 13.61 7.51
C GLU A 330 -9.46 14.89 8.35
N ILE A 331 -9.63 16.03 7.70
CA ILE A 331 -9.57 17.34 8.34
C ILE A 331 -10.90 18.06 8.10
N GLN A 332 -11.79 18.00 9.08
CA GLN A 332 -13.13 18.59 9.06
C GLN A 332 -13.20 19.79 10.01
N THR A 333 -12.46 20.84 9.66
CA THR A 333 -12.38 22.10 10.44
C THR A 333 -12.81 23.27 9.59
N LYS A 334 -13.08 24.41 10.23
CA LYS A 334 -13.42 25.67 9.54
C LYS A 334 -12.38 26.09 8.49
N ASN A 335 -11.10 25.88 8.79
CA ASN A 335 -9.98 26.22 7.91
C ASN A 335 -9.07 24.98 7.71
N PRO A 336 -9.51 23.97 6.94
CA PRO A 336 -8.82 22.70 6.90
C PRO A 336 -7.44 22.78 6.23
N PHE A 337 -7.22 23.71 5.29
CA PHE A 337 -5.92 23.92 4.65
C PHE A 337 -4.86 24.45 5.63
N ASP A 338 -5.25 25.29 6.62
CA ASP A 338 -4.31 25.77 7.64
C ASP A 338 -3.82 24.64 8.54
N VAL A 339 -4.72 23.70 8.87
CA VAL A 339 -4.37 22.49 9.62
C VAL A 339 -3.48 21.58 8.76
N MET A 340 -3.85 21.34 7.50
CA MET A 340 -3.11 20.48 6.56
C MET A 340 -1.63 20.88 6.45
N THR A 341 -1.32 22.19 6.41
CA THR A 341 0.08 22.66 6.29
C THR A 341 0.96 22.25 7.47
N LYS A 342 0.39 21.90 8.61
CA LYS A 342 1.08 21.49 9.82
C LYS A 342 1.14 19.96 10.00
N ILE A 343 0.43 19.20 9.16
CA ILE A 343 0.47 17.75 9.14
C ILE A 343 1.74 17.28 8.42
N ARG A 344 2.49 16.41 9.07
CA ARG A 344 3.74 15.83 8.56
C ARG A 344 3.60 14.35 8.21
N ASN A 345 2.75 13.64 8.91
CA ASN A 345 2.67 12.20 8.88
C ASN A 345 1.22 11.76 8.69
N ALA A 346 0.88 11.36 7.48
CA ALA A 346 -0.38 10.71 7.13
C ALA A 346 -0.21 9.92 5.85
N GLY A 347 -0.93 8.82 5.69
CA GLY A 347 -0.96 8.06 4.44
C GLY A 347 -1.68 8.85 3.35
N ALA A 348 -2.93 9.24 3.59
CA ALA A 348 -3.69 10.14 2.74
C ALA A 348 -4.35 11.25 3.58
N ILE A 349 -4.50 12.45 3.01
CA ILE A 349 -5.11 13.59 3.69
C ILE A 349 -6.35 14.01 2.91
N PHE A 350 -7.50 13.96 3.58
CA PHE A 350 -8.81 14.33 3.07
C PHE A 350 -9.21 15.69 3.65
N ILE A 351 -9.56 16.63 2.81
CA ILE A 351 -9.71 18.04 3.21
C ILE A 351 -11.15 18.49 3.03
N GLY A 352 -11.81 18.83 4.15
CA GLY A 352 -13.16 19.34 4.20
C GLY A 352 -14.24 18.26 4.27
N GLU A 353 -15.45 18.67 4.62
CA GLU A 353 -16.59 17.80 4.96
C GLU A 353 -17.13 16.92 3.81
N TYR A 354 -16.76 17.21 2.57
CA TYR A 354 -17.19 16.45 1.38
C TYR A 354 -16.09 15.52 0.85
N SER A 355 -14.98 15.39 1.55
CA SER A 355 -13.84 14.55 1.18
C SER A 355 -13.75 13.35 2.12
N SER A 356 -14.73 12.46 2.05
CA SER A 356 -14.78 11.24 2.86
C SER A 356 -13.80 10.19 2.35
N GLU A 357 -13.36 9.30 3.24
CA GLU A 357 -12.42 8.21 2.93
C GLU A 357 -12.86 7.35 1.73
N PRO A 358 -14.14 6.90 1.59
CA PRO A 358 -14.56 6.11 0.45
C PRO A 358 -14.40 6.81 -0.91
N LEU A 359 -14.39 8.14 -0.96
CA LEU A 359 -14.09 8.89 -2.17
C LEU A 359 -12.65 8.59 -2.65
N GLY A 360 -11.68 8.56 -1.73
CA GLY A 360 -10.30 8.19 -2.00
C GLY A 360 -10.16 6.75 -2.43
N ASP A 361 -10.80 5.85 -1.71
CA ASP A 361 -10.71 4.42 -1.93
C ASP A 361 -11.23 3.96 -3.28
N TYR A 362 -12.26 4.61 -3.80
CA TYR A 362 -12.93 4.13 -5.00
C TYR A 362 -12.78 5.04 -6.23
N PHE A 363 -12.65 6.35 -6.08
CA PHE A 363 -12.93 7.20 -7.22
C PHE A 363 -12.04 8.43 -7.43
N ALA A 364 -11.44 9.02 -6.40
CA ALA A 364 -10.70 10.29 -6.52
C ALA A 364 -9.44 10.21 -7.38
N GLY A 365 -8.77 9.06 -7.40
CA GLY A 365 -7.57 8.83 -8.18
C GLY A 365 -6.28 8.60 -7.40
N PRO A 366 -6.01 9.27 -6.25
CA PRO A 366 -4.92 8.90 -5.36
C PRO A 366 -4.99 7.44 -4.95
N ASN A 367 -3.82 6.83 -4.66
CA ASN A 367 -3.75 5.41 -4.34
C ASN A 367 -4.25 5.12 -2.93
N HIS A 368 -5.04 4.06 -2.76
CA HIS A 368 -5.53 3.59 -1.48
C HIS A 368 -4.65 2.52 -0.82
N VAL A 369 -3.56 2.11 -1.45
CA VAL A 369 -2.55 1.26 -0.81
C VAL A 369 -1.64 2.18 0.00
N LEU A 370 -1.97 2.32 1.27
CA LEU A 370 -1.46 3.33 2.17
C LEU A 370 -0.58 2.71 3.26
N PRO A 371 0.36 3.47 3.84
CA PRO A 371 1.11 3.05 5.02
C PRO A 371 0.20 3.01 6.26
N THR A 372 0.27 1.92 7.03
CA THR A 372 -0.50 1.67 8.25
C THR A 372 0.41 1.58 9.48
N ASN A 373 -0.15 1.50 10.68
CA ASN A 373 0.58 1.31 11.95
C ASN A 373 1.67 2.37 12.21
N GLY A 374 1.37 3.62 11.89
CA GLY A 374 2.29 4.73 12.10
C GLY A 374 3.46 4.77 11.12
N THR A 375 3.48 3.91 10.10
CA THR A 375 4.57 3.86 9.11
C THR A 375 4.51 5.03 8.12
N ALA A 376 3.43 5.82 8.09
CA ALA A 376 3.36 7.08 7.35
C ALA A 376 4.43 8.11 7.78
N LYS A 377 5.17 7.84 8.85
CA LYS A 377 6.37 8.60 9.26
C LYS A 377 7.54 8.43 8.30
N PHE A 378 7.57 7.34 7.50
CA PHE A 378 8.68 7.00 6.62
C PHE A 378 8.29 6.26 5.34
N PHE A 379 7.04 5.82 5.21
CA PHE A 379 6.48 5.29 3.97
C PHE A 379 5.47 6.25 3.34
N SER A 380 5.26 6.10 2.04
CA SER A 380 4.29 6.83 1.24
C SER A 380 3.21 5.89 0.69
N PRO A 381 2.08 6.43 0.18
CA PRO A 381 1.16 5.66 -0.65
C PRO A 381 1.85 5.01 -1.84
N LEU A 382 1.34 3.86 -2.29
CA LEU A 382 1.82 3.23 -3.51
C LEU A 382 1.73 4.22 -4.69
N SER A 383 2.83 4.38 -5.41
CA SER A 383 2.98 5.40 -6.45
C SER A 383 3.77 4.88 -7.64
N VAL A 384 3.94 5.70 -8.68
CA VAL A 384 4.80 5.40 -9.82
C VAL A 384 6.26 5.17 -9.39
N ASP A 385 6.73 5.85 -8.34
CA ASP A 385 8.09 5.70 -7.80
C ASP A 385 8.38 4.27 -7.31
N ASP A 386 7.35 3.55 -6.87
CA ASP A 386 7.47 2.16 -6.44
C ASP A 386 7.83 1.18 -7.55
N PHE A 387 7.59 1.55 -8.79
CA PHE A 387 7.74 0.71 -9.98
C PHE A 387 8.90 1.12 -10.87
N ILE A 388 9.74 2.04 -10.43
CA ILE A 388 10.93 2.50 -11.13
C ILE A 388 12.17 2.31 -10.29
N LYS A 389 13.32 2.31 -10.95
CA LYS A 389 14.65 2.38 -10.32
C LYS A 389 15.46 3.50 -10.94
N LYS A 390 16.37 4.06 -10.15
CA LYS A 390 17.20 5.22 -10.50
C LYS A 390 18.65 4.79 -10.44
N SER A 391 19.37 4.91 -11.58
CA SER A 391 20.80 4.60 -11.68
C SER A 391 21.58 5.88 -11.93
N SER A 392 22.67 6.09 -11.18
CA SER A 392 23.56 7.21 -11.39
C SER A 392 24.35 7.04 -12.70
N ILE A 393 24.49 8.12 -13.45
CA ILE A 393 25.32 8.19 -14.65
C ILE A 393 26.47 9.14 -14.36
N ILE A 394 27.70 8.66 -14.54
CA ILE A 394 28.94 9.40 -14.30
C ILE A 394 29.81 9.25 -15.55
N SER A 395 30.12 10.37 -16.18
CA SER A 395 31.06 10.45 -17.29
C SER A 395 32.00 11.61 -17.07
N TYR A 396 33.29 11.36 -17.13
CA TYR A 396 34.34 12.38 -17.02
C TYR A 396 35.18 12.39 -18.29
N SER A 397 35.54 13.58 -18.74
CA SER A 397 36.62 13.72 -19.74
C SER A 397 37.96 13.42 -19.08
N ARG A 398 39.02 13.24 -19.92
CA ARG A 398 40.38 13.07 -19.41
C ARG A 398 40.79 14.32 -18.59
N GLU A 399 40.53 15.51 -19.15
CA GLU A 399 40.87 16.80 -18.55
C GLU A 399 40.16 17.01 -17.21
N ALA A 400 38.86 16.66 -17.15
CA ALA A 400 38.10 16.76 -15.89
C ALA A 400 38.63 15.79 -14.81
N LEU A 401 39.01 14.57 -15.19
CA LEU A 401 39.57 13.61 -14.25
C LEU A 401 41.00 14.04 -13.80
N GLU A 402 41.80 14.61 -14.72
CA GLU A 402 43.14 15.14 -14.42
C GLU A 402 43.09 16.23 -13.33
N GLY A 403 42.04 17.03 -13.33
CA GLY A 403 41.84 18.07 -12.31
C GLY A 403 41.57 17.55 -10.89
N VAL A 404 41.19 16.27 -10.74
CA VAL A 404 40.75 15.72 -9.42
C VAL A 404 41.42 14.39 -9.03
N HIS A 405 42.26 13.80 -9.91
CA HIS A 405 42.79 12.45 -9.66
C HIS A 405 43.64 12.34 -8.42
N PHE A 406 44.48 13.34 -8.09
CA PHE A 406 45.28 13.32 -6.89
C PHE A 406 44.47 13.37 -5.61
N ASP A 407 43.33 14.09 -5.63
CA ASP A 407 42.44 14.16 -4.47
C ASP A 407 41.74 12.79 -4.25
N ILE A 408 41.34 12.12 -5.34
CA ILE A 408 40.75 10.78 -5.28
C ILE A 408 41.79 9.77 -4.76
N GLU A 409 43.02 9.81 -5.26
CA GLU A 409 44.11 8.92 -4.81
C GLU A 409 44.38 9.11 -3.32
N ALA A 410 44.51 10.37 -2.86
CA ALA A 410 44.74 10.73 -1.45
C ALA A 410 43.59 10.23 -0.55
N PHE A 411 42.35 10.41 -0.99
CA PHE A 411 41.18 9.98 -0.25
C PHE A 411 41.11 8.45 -0.13
N ALA A 412 41.34 7.74 -1.23
CA ALA A 412 41.37 6.26 -1.24
C ALA A 412 42.53 5.72 -0.36
N GLN A 413 43.68 6.38 -0.35
CA GLN A 413 44.80 6.02 0.52
C GLN A 413 44.47 6.21 1.98
N ALA A 414 43.77 7.29 2.35
CA ALA A 414 43.32 7.56 3.72
C ALA A 414 42.36 6.45 4.23
N GLU A 415 41.62 5.84 3.34
CA GLU A 415 40.76 4.68 3.63
C GLU A 415 41.50 3.33 3.51
N HIS A 416 42.82 3.33 3.27
CA HIS A 416 43.64 2.13 3.00
C HIS A 416 43.19 1.31 1.76
N LEU A 417 42.48 1.95 0.82
CA LEU A 417 41.99 1.31 -0.42
C LEU A 417 42.98 1.55 -1.57
N THR A 418 44.12 0.91 -1.53
CA THR A 418 45.23 1.13 -2.49
C THR A 418 44.86 0.77 -3.94
N ALA A 419 44.00 -0.24 -4.15
CA ALA A 419 43.52 -0.59 -5.49
C ALA A 419 42.60 0.48 -6.07
N HIS A 420 41.82 1.19 -5.25
CA HIS A 420 41.01 2.35 -5.67
C HIS A 420 41.90 3.49 -6.13
N ALA A 421 42.92 3.85 -5.33
CA ALA A 421 43.93 4.86 -5.72
C ALA A 421 44.61 4.49 -7.02
N ASN A 422 45.07 3.26 -7.19
CA ASN A 422 45.73 2.75 -8.39
C ASN A 422 44.81 2.79 -9.63
N SER A 423 43.50 2.51 -9.43
CA SER A 423 42.53 2.57 -10.54
C SER A 423 42.46 3.95 -11.22
N VAL A 424 42.65 5.02 -10.45
CA VAL A 424 42.69 6.39 -11.02
C VAL A 424 44.07 6.71 -11.57
N LYS A 425 45.13 6.40 -10.83
CA LYS A 425 46.52 6.68 -11.15
C LYS A 425 46.92 6.15 -12.53
N VAL A 426 46.62 4.89 -12.86
CA VAL A 426 47.00 4.23 -14.10
C VAL A 426 46.37 4.86 -15.38
N ARG A 427 45.40 5.75 -15.22
CA ARG A 427 44.79 6.48 -16.34
C ARG A 427 45.65 7.63 -16.84
N PHE A 428 46.70 7.99 -16.08
CA PHE A 428 47.64 9.07 -16.36
C PHE A 428 49.10 8.58 -16.50
N GLU A 429 49.35 7.27 -16.42
CA GLU A 429 50.59 6.62 -16.79
C GLU A 429 50.57 6.27 -18.31
#